data_26e05fac938267a16e4254be2fe802cc
#
_entry.id   26e05fac938267a16e4254be2fe802cc
#
_cell.length_a   1.000
_cell.length_b   1.000
_cell.length_c   1.000
_cell.angle_alpha   90.00
_cell.angle_beta   90.00
_cell.angle_gamma   90.00
#
_symmetry.space_group_name_H-M   'P 1'
#
loop_
_entity.id
_entity.type
_entity.pdbx_description
1 polymer ?
#
loop_
_entity_poly.entity_id
_entity_poly.type
_entity_poly.pdbx_seq_one_letter_code
_entity_poly.pdbx_strand_id
1 'polypeptide(L)'
;VTFARGERDIGTELLLESIGFHEQVYGLVHPETAKCYSLFATFVHHYWVEFARDAAKKKAEKKEGEADDEEPLPELVKETFQIENALRFQRQAVTVSERTLGLDHPDTMVHYINLSALERSAGHFDVALRYQDRIMELWQLLYGPEPPDAVHTLSTRALLLPSRQDFDTSLQAYQSSHDLALRLFGPDSIYTGNMAHELSQAY
;
A
#
# COMPACT_ATOMS: atom_id res chain seq x y z
N VAL A 1 -10.07 10.80 -14.41
CA VAL A 1 -10.30 12.08 -15.15
C VAL A 1 -11.24 12.98 -14.35
N THR A 2 -12.40 12.50 -13.88
CA THR A 2 -13.39 13.26 -13.09
C THR A 2 -12.82 13.78 -11.77
N PHE A 3 -12.11 12.96 -11.02
CA PHE A 3 -11.42 13.38 -9.79
C PHE A 3 -10.38 14.48 -10.02
N ALA A 4 -9.60 14.38 -11.09
CA ALA A 4 -8.61 15.39 -11.46
C ALA A 4 -9.24 16.73 -11.86
N ARG A 5 -10.54 16.74 -12.22
CA ARG A 5 -11.32 17.95 -12.52
C ARG A 5 -12.06 18.51 -11.32
N GLY A 6 -11.95 17.89 -10.12
CA GLY A 6 -12.66 18.30 -8.92
C GLY A 6 -14.10 17.78 -8.79
N GLU A 7 -14.57 16.98 -9.73
CA GLU A 7 -15.90 16.33 -9.70
C GLU A 7 -15.84 15.05 -8.86
N ARG A 8 -15.59 15.21 -7.55
CA ARG A 8 -15.26 14.09 -6.64
C ARG A 8 -16.44 13.14 -6.44
N ASP A 9 -17.64 13.63 -6.32
CA ASP A 9 -18.90 12.89 -6.15
C ASP A 9 -19.19 11.98 -7.33
N ILE A 10 -19.17 12.54 -8.54
CA ILE A 10 -19.37 11.78 -9.79
C ILE A 10 -18.28 10.72 -9.95
N GLY A 11 -17.02 11.08 -9.65
CA GLY A 11 -15.92 10.13 -9.69
C GLY A 11 -16.07 8.98 -8.70
N THR A 12 -16.62 9.25 -7.50
CA THR A 12 -16.90 8.25 -6.48
C THR A 12 -18.03 7.31 -6.90
N GLU A 13 -19.12 7.84 -7.44
CA GLU A 13 -20.22 7.05 -7.97
C GLU A 13 -19.77 6.11 -9.08
N LEU A 14 -19.04 6.62 -10.07
CA LEU A 14 -18.50 5.81 -11.17
C LEU A 14 -17.54 4.71 -10.69
N LEU A 15 -16.78 4.99 -9.64
CA LEU A 15 -15.88 4.02 -9.05
C LEU A 15 -16.65 2.87 -8.38
N LEU A 16 -17.71 3.18 -7.63
CA LEU A 16 -18.58 2.19 -7.01
C LEU A 16 -19.38 1.38 -8.04
N GLU A 17 -19.89 2.03 -9.10
CA GLU A 17 -20.55 1.36 -10.21
C GLU A 17 -19.62 0.37 -10.93
N SER A 18 -18.34 0.73 -11.11
CA SER A 18 -17.34 -0.15 -11.71
C SER A 18 -17.21 -1.48 -10.97
N ILE A 19 -17.26 -1.46 -9.63
CA ILE A 19 -17.25 -2.69 -8.83
C ILE A 19 -18.50 -3.53 -9.15
N GLY A 20 -19.69 -2.92 -9.13
CA GLY A 20 -20.94 -3.60 -9.42
C GLY A 20 -20.94 -4.24 -10.81
N PHE A 21 -20.40 -3.58 -11.83
CA PHE A 21 -20.26 -4.14 -13.17
C PHE A 21 -19.31 -5.35 -13.22
N HIS A 22 -18.18 -5.30 -12.54
CA HIS A 22 -17.25 -6.44 -12.47
C HIS A 22 -17.91 -7.65 -11.77
N GLU A 23 -18.62 -7.41 -10.68
CA GLU A 23 -19.36 -8.46 -9.97
C GLU A 23 -20.47 -9.09 -10.83
N GLN A 24 -21.18 -8.28 -11.62
CA GLN A 24 -22.23 -8.78 -12.52
C GLN A 24 -21.67 -9.55 -13.70
N VAL A 25 -20.56 -9.11 -14.29
CA VAL A 25 -19.97 -9.72 -15.48
C VAL A 25 -19.17 -10.98 -15.15
N TYR A 26 -18.35 -10.93 -14.14
CA TYR A 26 -17.41 -12.01 -13.79
C TYR A 26 -17.84 -12.83 -12.58
N GLY A 27 -18.74 -12.31 -11.75
CA GLY A 27 -19.09 -12.90 -10.46
C GLY A 27 -18.16 -12.44 -9.33
N LEU A 28 -18.58 -12.74 -8.09
CA LEU A 28 -17.85 -12.32 -6.86
C LEU A 28 -16.51 -13.04 -6.67
N VAL A 29 -16.38 -14.24 -7.24
CA VAL A 29 -15.19 -15.10 -7.07
C VAL A 29 -14.52 -15.30 -8.42
N HIS A 30 -13.89 -14.24 -8.91
CA HIS A 30 -13.17 -14.24 -10.18
C HIS A 30 -11.91 -13.39 -10.08
N PRO A 31 -10.79 -13.75 -10.72
CA PRO A 31 -9.53 -12.97 -10.67
C PRO A 31 -9.70 -11.52 -11.14
N GLU A 32 -10.49 -11.25 -12.17
CA GLU A 32 -10.74 -9.88 -12.65
C GLU A 32 -11.52 -9.06 -11.62
N THR A 33 -12.46 -9.66 -10.90
CA THR A 33 -13.15 -9.00 -9.78
C THR A 33 -12.17 -8.70 -8.63
N ALA A 34 -11.25 -9.61 -8.33
CA ALA A 34 -10.19 -9.37 -7.35
C ALA A 34 -9.29 -8.18 -7.75
N LYS A 35 -8.91 -8.09 -9.02
CA LYS A 35 -8.14 -6.93 -9.53
C LYS A 35 -8.92 -5.63 -9.38
N CYS A 36 -10.22 -5.65 -9.68
CA CYS A 36 -11.09 -4.48 -9.50
C CYS A 36 -11.14 -4.04 -8.03
N TYR A 37 -11.31 -4.96 -7.09
CA TYR A 37 -11.29 -4.67 -5.65
C TYR A 37 -9.94 -4.07 -5.22
N SER A 38 -8.83 -4.62 -5.70
CA SER A 38 -7.50 -4.12 -5.37
C SER A 38 -7.25 -2.72 -5.95
N LEU A 39 -7.67 -2.45 -7.18
CA LEU A 39 -7.58 -1.13 -7.80
C LEU A 39 -8.42 -0.11 -7.02
N PHE A 40 -9.64 -0.46 -6.64
CA PHE A 40 -10.48 0.38 -5.81
C PHE A 40 -9.82 0.68 -4.46
N ALA A 41 -9.30 -0.34 -3.78
CA ALA A 41 -8.63 -0.18 -2.49
C ALA A 41 -7.41 0.74 -2.59
N THR A 42 -6.60 0.59 -3.64
CA THR A 42 -5.42 1.43 -3.89
C THR A 42 -5.83 2.88 -4.16
N PHE A 43 -6.90 3.07 -4.93
CA PHE A 43 -7.43 4.40 -5.23
C PHE A 43 -7.96 5.09 -3.96
N VAL A 44 -8.77 4.40 -3.16
CA VAL A 44 -9.28 4.91 -1.88
C VAL A 44 -8.12 5.29 -0.95
N HIS A 45 -7.11 4.44 -0.85
CA HIS A 45 -5.92 4.71 -0.04
C HIS A 45 -5.16 5.95 -0.49
N HIS A 46 -4.95 6.11 -1.80
CA HIS A 46 -4.26 7.28 -2.35
C HIS A 46 -4.95 8.59 -1.94
N TYR A 47 -6.26 8.68 -2.13
CA TYR A 47 -7.02 9.87 -1.75
C TYR A 47 -7.15 10.05 -0.25
N TRP A 48 -7.25 8.98 0.53
CA TRP A 48 -7.19 9.05 1.99
C TRP A 48 -5.88 9.69 2.47
N VAL A 49 -4.74 9.30 1.90
CA VAL A 49 -3.43 9.90 2.21
C VAL A 49 -3.37 11.36 1.79
N GLU A 50 -3.90 11.72 0.62
CA GLU A 50 -3.96 13.12 0.18
C GLU A 50 -4.80 13.96 1.14
N PHE A 51 -6.00 13.52 1.49
CA PHE A 51 -6.85 14.24 2.44
C PHE A 51 -6.19 14.40 3.82
N ALA A 52 -5.51 13.37 4.30
CA ALA A 52 -4.78 13.45 5.57
C ALA A 52 -3.62 14.46 5.50
N ARG A 53 -2.89 14.52 4.39
CA ARG A 53 -1.81 15.49 4.17
C ARG A 53 -2.33 16.92 4.10
N ASP A 54 -3.41 17.13 3.35
CA ASP A 54 -4.03 18.45 3.21
C ASP A 54 -4.56 18.95 4.55
N ALA A 55 -5.21 18.08 5.33
CA ALA A 55 -5.68 18.41 6.67
C ALA A 55 -4.53 18.76 7.63
N ALA A 56 -3.41 18.01 7.57
CA ALA A 56 -2.23 18.27 8.37
C ALA A 56 -1.56 19.61 7.98
N LYS A 57 -1.44 19.89 6.67
CA LYS A 57 -0.87 21.13 6.15
C LYS A 57 -1.70 22.34 6.59
N LYS A 58 -3.03 22.28 6.42
CA LYS A 58 -3.95 23.34 6.87
C LYS A 58 -3.83 23.59 8.38
N LYS A 59 -3.75 22.50 9.17
CA LYS A 59 -3.58 22.62 10.63
C LYS A 59 -2.27 23.31 11.02
N ALA A 60 -1.19 23.10 10.24
CA ALA A 60 0.10 23.73 10.47
C ALA A 60 0.14 25.23 10.03
N GLU A 61 -0.65 25.59 9.01
CA GLU A 61 -0.73 26.95 8.45
C GLU A 61 -1.75 27.83 9.18
N LYS A 62 -2.72 27.23 9.88
CA LYS A 62 -3.78 27.96 10.58
C LYS A 62 -3.23 28.71 11.79
N LYS A 63 -3.42 30.05 11.81
CA LYS A 63 -3.28 30.86 13.01
C LYS A 63 -4.55 30.71 13.88
N GLU A 64 -4.38 30.72 15.18
CA GLU A 64 -5.53 30.66 16.12
C GLU A 64 -6.56 31.75 15.78
N GLY A 65 -7.79 31.33 15.40
CA GLY A 65 -8.92 32.24 15.20
C GLY A 65 -9.46 32.36 13.78
N GLU A 66 -8.89 31.72 12.77
CA GLU A 66 -9.46 31.74 11.41
C GLU A 66 -10.53 30.64 11.24
N ALA A 67 -11.72 31.04 10.73
CA ALA A 67 -12.81 30.13 10.39
C ALA A 67 -12.48 29.31 9.14
N ASP A 68 -13.02 28.09 9.04
CA ASP A 68 -12.95 27.27 7.82
C ASP A 68 -14.04 27.73 6.85
N ASP A 69 -13.66 28.45 5.78
CA ASP A 69 -14.56 28.86 4.70
C ASP A 69 -14.67 27.81 3.57
N GLU A 70 -14.17 26.58 3.78
CA GLU A 70 -14.25 25.56 2.73
C GLU A 70 -15.58 24.79 2.77
N GLU A 71 -16.16 24.56 1.59
CA GLU A 71 -17.29 23.65 1.43
C GLU A 71 -16.93 22.26 1.99
N PRO A 72 -17.74 21.68 2.87
CA PRO A 72 -17.50 20.35 3.38
C PRO A 72 -17.54 19.33 2.24
N LEU A 73 -16.62 18.35 2.25
CA LEU A 73 -16.65 17.24 1.30
C LEU A 73 -18.02 16.56 1.32
N PRO A 74 -18.58 16.16 0.16
CA PRO A 74 -19.80 15.37 0.08
C PRO A 74 -19.73 14.14 0.97
N GLU A 75 -20.85 13.76 1.62
CA GLU A 75 -20.89 12.65 2.58
C GLU A 75 -20.46 11.32 1.95
N LEU A 76 -20.91 11.05 0.71
CA LEU A 76 -20.49 9.86 -0.05
C LEU A 76 -18.96 9.78 -0.19
N VAL A 77 -18.30 10.91 -0.42
CA VAL A 77 -16.84 10.98 -0.54
C VAL A 77 -16.18 10.67 0.80
N LYS A 78 -16.66 11.28 1.90
CA LYS A 78 -16.13 11.02 3.25
C LYS A 78 -16.30 9.57 3.67
N GLU A 79 -17.47 8.96 3.39
CA GLU A 79 -17.74 7.57 3.73
C GLU A 79 -16.91 6.60 2.88
N THR A 80 -16.71 6.91 1.59
CA THR A 80 -15.98 6.03 0.67
C THR A 80 -14.48 6.04 0.93
N PHE A 81 -13.88 7.23 1.13
CA PHE A 81 -12.43 7.39 1.25
C PHE A 81 -11.92 7.24 2.68
N GLN A 82 -12.30 6.14 3.34
CA GLN A 82 -11.79 5.72 4.64
C GLN A 82 -10.85 4.53 4.47
N ILE A 83 -9.81 4.46 5.32
CA ILE A 83 -8.81 3.39 5.25
C ILE A 83 -9.45 2.00 5.50
N GLU A 84 -10.50 1.93 6.29
CA GLU A 84 -11.27 0.72 6.57
C GLU A 84 -11.91 0.14 5.31
N ASN A 85 -12.43 0.99 4.41
CA ASN A 85 -12.96 0.55 3.14
C ASN A 85 -11.86 0.01 2.22
N ALA A 86 -10.73 0.70 2.13
CA ALA A 86 -9.58 0.20 1.38
C ALA A 86 -9.13 -1.18 1.90
N LEU A 87 -9.00 -1.33 3.21
CA LEU A 87 -8.64 -2.61 3.84
C LEU A 87 -9.66 -3.71 3.53
N ARG A 88 -10.95 -3.40 3.63
CA ARG A 88 -12.03 -4.37 3.34
C ARG A 88 -11.92 -4.90 1.91
N PHE A 89 -11.84 -4.02 0.91
CA PHE A 89 -11.77 -4.42 -0.49
C PHE A 89 -10.45 -5.13 -0.81
N GLN A 90 -9.33 -4.69 -0.25
CA GLN A 90 -8.05 -5.37 -0.46
C GLN A 90 -8.03 -6.78 0.16
N ARG A 91 -8.63 -6.98 1.34
CA ARG A 91 -8.78 -8.31 1.94
C ARG A 91 -9.69 -9.22 1.11
N GLN A 92 -10.74 -8.67 0.49
CA GLN A 92 -11.56 -9.41 -0.48
C GLN A 92 -10.74 -9.80 -1.71
N ALA A 93 -9.94 -8.89 -2.28
CA ALA A 93 -9.07 -9.17 -3.40
C ALA A 93 -8.09 -10.32 -3.09
N VAL A 94 -7.44 -10.28 -1.94
CA VAL A 94 -6.57 -11.37 -1.46
C VAL A 94 -7.34 -12.69 -1.39
N THR A 95 -8.49 -12.71 -0.68
CA THR A 95 -9.29 -13.94 -0.49
C THR A 95 -9.74 -14.55 -1.82
N VAL A 96 -10.18 -13.73 -2.77
CA VAL A 96 -10.60 -14.20 -4.10
C VAL A 96 -9.42 -14.73 -4.89
N SER A 97 -8.28 -14.03 -4.90
CA SER A 97 -7.08 -14.47 -5.61
C SER A 97 -6.51 -15.77 -5.06
N GLU A 98 -6.44 -15.92 -3.74
CA GLU A 98 -6.01 -17.17 -3.10
C GLU A 98 -6.87 -18.37 -3.53
N ARG A 99 -8.18 -18.17 -3.62
CA ARG A 99 -9.12 -19.24 -4.01
C ARG A 99 -9.10 -19.56 -5.49
N THR A 100 -8.84 -18.58 -6.36
CA THR A 100 -8.96 -18.73 -7.81
C THR A 100 -7.64 -18.99 -8.51
N LEU A 101 -6.57 -18.38 -8.05
CA LEU A 101 -5.23 -18.44 -8.64
C LEU A 101 -4.25 -19.27 -7.80
N GLY A 102 -4.46 -19.33 -6.49
CA GLY A 102 -3.57 -19.97 -5.53
C GLY A 102 -2.71 -18.98 -4.75
N LEU A 103 -2.11 -19.49 -3.67
CA LEU A 103 -1.32 -18.70 -2.71
C LEU A 103 0.01 -18.18 -3.29
N ASP A 104 0.55 -18.86 -4.29
CA ASP A 104 1.88 -18.61 -4.85
C ASP A 104 1.80 -17.94 -6.23
N HIS A 105 0.61 -17.54 -6.67
CA HIS A 105 0.44 -16.88 -7.96
C HIS A 105 0.95 -15.43 -7.90
N PRO A 106 1.65 -14.92 -8.95
CA PRO A 106 2.16 -13.55 -8.98
C PRO A 106 1.09 -12.48 -8.71
N ASP A 107 -0.11 -12.61 -9.26
CA ASP A 107 -1.20 -11.67 -9.00
C ASP A 107 -1.63 -11.68 -7.52
N THR A 108 -1.67 -12.86 -6.88
CA THR A 108 -1.95 -12.98 -5.45
C THR A 108 -0.88 -12.27 -4.62
N MET A 109 0.38 -12.40 -5.02
CA MET A 109 1.50 -11.73 -4.36
C MET A 109 1.39 -10.19 -4.45
N VAL A 110 0.96 -9.64 -5.60
CA VAL A 110 0.68 -8.21 -5.75
C VAL A 110 -0.40 -7.77 -4.75
N HIS A 111 -1.44 -8.58 -4.54
CA HIS A 111 -2.48 -8.26 -3.55
C HIS A 111 -1.96 -8.31 -2.11
N TYR A 112 -1.01 -9.20 -1.77
CA TYR A 112 -0.34 -9.18 -0.45
C TYR A 112 0.50 -7.92 -0.25
N ILE A 113 1.25 -7.48 -1.27
CA ILE A 113 2.05 -6.25 -1.23
C ILE A 113 1.15 -5.05 -0.95
N ASN A 114 0.04 -4.92 -1.70
CA ASN A 114 -0.92 -3.84 -1.52
C ASN A 114 -1.57 -3.88 -0.13
N LEU A 115 -1.93 -5.07 0.36
CA LEU A 115 -2.52 -5.23 1.69
C LEU A 115 -1.53 -4.87 2.80
N SER A 116 -0.27 -5.27 2.68
CA SER A 116 0.77 -4.89 3.63
C SER A 116 0.94 -3.35 3.71
N ALA A 117 0.92 -2.66 2.56
CA ALA A 117 1.00 -1.20 2.52
C ALA A 117 -0.21 -0.53 3.20
N LEU A 118 -1.41 -1.06 3.00
CA LEU A 118 -2.65 -0.57 3.63
C LEU A 118 -2.65 -0.81 5.15
N GLU A 119 -2.28 -2.01 5.59
CA GLU A 119 -2.19 -2.34 7.02
C GLU A 119 -1.16 -1.44 7.74
N ARG A 120 -0.04 -1.14 7.09
CA ARG A 120 0.94 -0.17 7.59
C ARG A 120 0.33 1.22 7.74
N SER A 121 -0.39 1.72 6.73
CA SER A 121 -1.03 3.03 6.76
C SER A 121 -2.13 3.14 7.82
N ALA A 122 -2.78 2.01 8.15
CA ALA A 122 -3.77 1.91 9.22
C ALA A 122 -3.13 1.74 10.62
N GLY A 123 -1.79 1.64 10.72
CA GLY A 123 -1.08 1.43 11.98
C GLY A 123 -1.04 -0.03 12.47
N HIS A 124 -1.49 -0.98 11.65
CA HIS A 124 -1.48 -2.41 11.99
C HIS A 124 -0.12 -3.05 11.64
N PHE A 125 0.94 -2.58 12.27
CA PHE A 125 2.33 -2.92 11.92
C PHE A 125 2.63 -4.41 12.03
N ASP A 126 2.07 -5.12 13.02
CA ASP A 126 2.23 -6.56 13.18
C ASP A 126 1.64 -7.37 12.02
N VAL A 127 0.49 -6.90 11.50
CA VAL A 127 -0.16 -7.54 10.36
C VAL A 127 0.64 -7.28 9.09
N ALA A 128 1.08 -6.04 8.90
CA ALA A 128 1.91 -5.64 7.77
C ALA A 128 3.22 -6.45 7.73
N LEU A 129 3.89 -6.64 8.87
CA LEU A 129 5.12 -7.47 8.96
C LEU A 129 4.88 -8.91 8.55
N ARG A 130 3.78 -9.55 9.00
CA ARG A 130 3.45 -10.91 8.58
C ARG A 130 3.27 -11.05 7.07
N TYR A 131 2.66 -10.05 6.42
CA TYR A 131 2.57 -10.03 4.96
C TYR A 131 3.94 -9.84 4.31
N GLN A 132 4.82 -9.00 4.87
CA GLN A 132 6.19 -8.85 4.34
C GLN A 132 7.01 -10.14 4.48
N ASP A 133 6.88 -10.86 5.59
CA ASP A 133 7.51 -12.17 5.77
C ASP A 133 6.99 -13.17 4.72
N ARG A 134 5.67 -13.22 4.51
CA ARG A 134 5.06 -14.08 3.48
C ARG A 134 5.50 -13.71 2.06
N ILE A 135 5.57 -12.44 1.74
CA ILE A 135 6.06 -11.95 0.44
C ILE A 135 7.51 -12.37 0.22
N MET A 136 8.37 -12.27 1.25
CA MET A 136 9.76 -12.70 1.17
C MET A 136 9.88 -14.20 0.91
N GLU A 137 9.12 -15.03 1.62
CA GLU A 137 9.07 -16.47 1.40
C GLU A 137 8.68 -16.82 -0.05
N LEU A 138 7.66 -16.13 -0.59
CA LEU A 138 7.20 -16.33 -1.97
C LEU A 138 8.23 -15.89 -3.00
N TRP A 139 8.91 -14.75 -2.79
CA TRP A 139 9.99 -14.33 -3.66
C TRP A 139 11.12 -15.37 -3.71
N GLN A 140 11.52 -15.89 -2.55
CA GLN A 140 12.56 -16.91 -2.46
C GLN A 140 12.13 -18.23 -3.11
N LEU A 141 10.87 -18.62 -2.95
CA LEU A 141 10.30 -19.83 -3.56
C LEU A 141 10.28 -19.76 -5.09
N LEU A 142 9.85 -18.61 -5.64
CA LEU A 142 9.63 -18.43 -7.07
C LEU A 142 10.93 -18.10 -7.85
N TYR A 143 11.82 -17.33 -7.25
CA TYR A 143 12.97 -16.73 -7.93
C TYR A 143 14.34 -17.08 -7.30
N GLY A 144 14.34 -17.90 -6.25
CA GLY A 144 15.55 -18.32 -5.55
C GLY A 144 15.92 -17.45 -4.35
N PRO A 145 17.09 -17.70 -3.73
CA PRO A 145 17.43 -17.15 -2.41
C PRO A 145 17.67 -15.63 -2.40
N GLU A 146 18.02 -15.02 -3.51
CA GLU A 146 18.32 -13.58 -3.62
C GLU A 146 17.54 -12.95 -4.80
N PRO A 147 16.20 -12.88 -4.74
CA PRO A 147 15.44 -12.25 -5.81
C PRO A 147 15.59 -10.72 -5.75
N PRO A 148 15.63 -10.02 -6.91
CA PRO A 148 15.77 -8.57 -6.95
C PRO A 148 14.71 -7.81 -6.11
N ASP A 149 13.48 -8.30 -6.10
CA ASP A 149 12.37 -7.70 -5.37
C ASP A 149 12.49 -7.85 -3.83
N ALA A 150 13.37 -8.76 -3.36
CA ALA A 150 13.68 -8.89 -1.94
C ALA A 150 14.33 -7.62 -1.37
N VAL A 151 15.05 -6.83 -2.17
CA VAL A 151 15.63 -5.54 -1.75
C VAL A 151 14.53 -4.62 -1.23
N HIS A 152 13.47 -4.43 -2.02
CA HIS A 152 12.35 -3.58 -1.61
C HIS A 152 11.56 -4.16 -0.43
N THR A 153 11.39 -5.47 -0.38
CA THR A 153 10.71 -6.16 0.73
C THR A 153 11.46 -5.98 2.05
N LEU A 154 12.80 -6.12 2.03
CA LEU A 154 13.65 -5.90 3.19
C LEU A 154 13.60 -4.44 3.68
N SER A 155 13.68 -3.48 2.76
CA SER A 155 13.54 -2.06 3.08
C SER A 155 12.17 -1.74 3.70
N THR A 156 11.08 -2.22 3.10
CA THR A 156 9.73 -2.03 3.65
C THR A 156 9.60 -2.66 5.04
N ARG A 157 10.18 -3.84 5.25
CA ARG A 157 10.23 -4.49 6.57
C ARG A 157 10.99 -3.64 7.59
N ALA A 158 12.13 -3.06 7.19
CA ALA A 158 12.90 -2.17 8.04
C ALA A 158 12.09 -0.95 8.50
N LEU A 159 11.27 -0.38 7.63
CA LEU A 159 10.36 0.74 7.95
C LEU A 159 9.28 0.39 8.98
N LEU A 160 8.87 -0.89 9.09
CA LEU A 160 7.83 -1.33 10.01
C LEU A 160 8.36 -1.59 11.44
N LEU A 161 9.62 -1.99 11.57
CA LEU A 161 10.23 -2.40 12.83
C LEU A 161 10.35 -1.27 13.87
N PRO A 162 10.73 -0.02 13.52
CA PRO A 162 10.82 1.08 14.49
C PRO A 162 9.51 1.38 15.19
N SER A 163 8.38 1.13 14.52
CA SER A 163 7.04 1.29 15.11
C SER A 163 6.79 0.33 16.29
N ARG A 164 7.59 -0.72 16.41
CA ARG A 164 7.61 -1.69 17.50
C ARG A 164 8.75 -1.46 18.50
N GLN A 165 9.51 -0.38 18.38
CA GLN A 165 10.70 -0.09 19.19
C GLN A 165 11.84 -1.11 19.01
N ASP A 166 11.91 -1.74 17.84
CA ASP A 166 12.93 -2.73 17.49
C ASP A 166 13.95 -2.12 16.52
N PHE A 167 14.70 -1.13 17.02
CA PHE A 167 15.63 -0.33 16.21
C PHE A 167 16.82 -1.14 15.70
N ASP A 168 17.38 -2.05 16.50
CA ASP A 168 18.53 -2.86 16.11
C ASP A 168 18.18 -3.79 14.94
N THR A 169 17.02 -4.46 15.02
CA THR A 169 16.53 -5.33 13.94
C THR A 169 16.17 -4.53 12.70
N SER A 170 15.64 -3.32 12.86
CA SER A 170 15.40 -2.39 11.76
C SER A 170 16.68 -2.02 11.03
N LEU A 171 17.72 -1.63 11.77
CA LEU A 171 19.02 -1.28 11.21
C LEU A 171 19.65 -2.46 10.45
N GLN A 172 19.58 -3.68 11.02
CA GLN A 172 20.04 -4.89 10.35
C GLN A 172 19.28 -5.16 9.05
N ALA A 173 17.97 -4.92 9.02
CA ALA A 173 17.17 -5.08 7.82
C ALA A 173 17.53 -4.05 6.73
N TYR A 174 17.79 -2.78 7.09
CA TYR A 174 18.30 -1.79 6.15
C TYR A 174 19.69 -2.15 5.61
N GLN A 175 20.60 -2.60 6.47
CA GLN A 175 21.93 -3.08 6.06
C GLN A 175 21.81 -4.25 5.09
N SER A 176 20.97 -5.24 5.39
CA SER A 176 20.72 -6.40 4.52
C SER A 176 20.14 -6.00 3.18
N SER A 177 19.23 -5.04 3.15
CA SER A 177 18.66 -4.49 1.91
C SER A 177 19.72 -3.80 1.05
N HIS A 178 20.55 -2.94 1.66
CA HIS A 178 21.65 -2.25 0.99
C HIS A 178 22.68 -3.24 0.43
N ASP A 179 23.12 -4.21 1.24
CA ASP A 179 24.11 -5.20 0.82
C ASP A 179 23.59 -6.08 -0.32
N LEU A 180 22.31 -6.45 -0.28
CA LEU A 180 21.67 -7.19 -1.37
C LEU A 180 21.61 -6.33 -2.66
N ALA A 181 21.22 -5.06 -2.54
CA ALA A 181 21.19 -4.14 -3.67
C ALA A 181 22.59 -3.95 -4.29
N LEU A 182 23.61 -3.82 -3.45
CA LEU A 182 25.01 -3.67 -3.89
C LEU A 182 25.50 -4.92 -4.67
N ARG A 183 25.13 -6.14 -4.21
CA ARG A 183 25.50 -7.37 -4.88
C ARG A 183 24.78 -7.56 -6.22
N LEU A 184 23.47 -7.23 -6.27
CA LEU A 184 22.64 -7.50 -7.44
C LEU A 184 22.75 -6.43 -8.53
N PHE A 185 22.87 -5.17 -8.14
CA PHE A 185 22.79 -4.02 -9.06
C PHE A 185 24.09 -3.22 -9.16
N GLY A 186 25.05 -3.48 -8.28
CA GLY A 186 26.33 -2.76 -8.24
C GLY A 186 26.26 -1.38 -7.53
N PRO A 187 27.44 -0.75 -7.31
CA PRO A 187 27.53 0.48 -6.53
C PRO A 187 26.92 1.71 -7.21
N ASP A 188 26.92 1.73 -8.55
CA ASP A 188 26.46 2.90 -9.33
C ASP A 188 24.96 2.83 -9.66
N SER A 189 24.24 1.85 -9.12
CA SER A 189 22.81 1.70 -9.35
C SER A 189 21.99 2.67 -8.52
N ILE A 190 20.92 3.20 -9.12
CA ILE A 190 19.93 4.04 -8.40
C ILE A 190 19.28 3.26 -7.25
N TYR A 191 19.09 1.94 -7.39
CA TYR A 191 18.55 1.10 -6.32
C TYR A 191 19.51 1.05 -5.12
N THR A 192 20.80 0.86 -5.36
CA THR A 192 21.82 0.88 -4.31
C THR A 192 21.90 2.25 -3.64
N GLY A 193 21.85 3.34 -4.42
CA GLY A 193 21.81 4.70 -3.91
C GLY A 193 20.60 4.96 -3.01
N ASN A 194 19.41 4.49 -3.40
CA ASN A 194 18.21 4.65 -2.58
C ASN A 194 18.33 3.88 -1.26
N MET A 195 18.84 2.65 -1.27
CA MET A 195 19.03 1.84 -0.06
C MET A 195 20.10 2.45 0.86
N ALA A 196 21.18 3.02 0.30
CA ALA A 196 22.17 3.76 1.07
C ALA A 196 21.57 5.00 1.74
N HIS A 197 20.69 5.72 1.05
CA HIS A 197 19.99 6.87 1.60
C HIS A 197 19.07 6.46 2.76
N GLU A 198 18.24 5.41 2.60
CA GLU A 198 17.36 4.90 3.66
C GLU A 198 18.18 4.42 4.87
N LEU A 199 19.28 3.70 4.64
CA LEU A 199 20.19 3.28 5.70
C LEU A 199 20.78 4.47 6.45
N SER A 200 21.16 5.54 5.75
CA SER A 200 21.71 6.75 6.37
C SER A 200 20.70 7.50 7.25
N GLN A 201 19.42 7.37 6.97
CA GLN A 201 18.36 7.95 7.80
C GLN A 201 18.08 7.13 9.07
N ALA A 202 18.46 5.85 9.07
CA ALA A 202 18.28 4.95 10.20
C ALA A 202 19.38 5.06 11.27
N TYR A 203 20.51 5.72 10.95
CA TYR A 203 21.58 6.06 11.89
C TYR A 203 21.33 7.40 12.55
#